data_a2c7af9bc5c49618001b4b3c0e805aff
#
_entry.id   a2c7af9bc5c49618001b4b3c0e805aff
#
_cell.length_a   1.000
_cell.length_b   1.000
_cell.length_c   1.000
_cell.angle_alpha   90.00
_cell.angle_beta   90.00
_cell.angle_gamma   90.00
#
_symmetry.space_group_name_H-M   'P 1'
#
loop_
_entity.id
_entity.type
_entity.pdbx_description
1 polymer ?
#
loop_
_entity_poly.entity_id
_entity_poly.type
_entity_poly.pdbx_seq_one_letter_code
_entity_poly.pdbx_strand_id
1 'polypeptide(L)'
;MGMNAKKTTQRQGFKTSEFIVYPAHGVGQIIAIEEQEVAGARLELFVINFVKDKMTLRVPTSKVTSVGMRKLAETPMVKRALETLKGRARIKRTMWSRRAQEYEAKINSGDIVAIAEVVRDLYRSESQPEQSYSERQLYEAALDRLSREVAAVQRLTETEAIKEIEAALAKGPHRGPKPEADEDTVVEEEAA
;
A
#
# COMPACT_ATOMS: atom_id res chain seq x y z
N MET A 1 42.21 -9.74 23.24
CA MET A 1 41.83 -10.01 21.82
C MET A 1 40.35 -10.28 21.77
N GLY A 2 39.57 -9.27 21.44
CA GLY A 2 38.12 -9.38 21.36
C GLY A 2 37.73 -10.18 20.15
N MET A 3 37.11 -11.33 20.34
CA MET A 3 36.45 -12.06 19.28
C MET A 3 35.28 -11.22 18.80
N ASN A 4 35.44 -10.66 17.62
CA ASN A 4 34.38 -10.01 16.87
C ASN A 4 33.37 -11.10 16.50
N ALA A 5 32.34 -11.27 17.33
CA ALA A 5 31.20 -12.09 16.96
C ALA A 5 30.67 -11.52 15.65
N LYS A 6 30.79 -12.27 14.56
CA LYS A 6 30.16 -11.94 13.28
C LYS A 6 28.67 -11.77 13.55
N LYS A 7 28.24 -10.51 13.67
CA LYS A 7 26.81 -10.21 13.75
C LYS A 7 26.15 -10.87 12.55
N THR A 8 25.27 -11.78 12.82
CA THR A 8 24.50 -12.44 11.77
C THR A 8 23.70 -11.36 11.06
N THR A 9 24.00 -11.12 9.77
CA THR A 9 23.45 -10.04 9.00
C THR A 9 22.25 -10.45 8.15
N GLN A 10 21.92 -11.74 8.18
CA GLN A 10 20.82 -12.30 7.37
C GLN A 10 20.09 -13.41 8.10
N ARG A 11 18.75 -13.37 8.06
CA ARG A 11 17.84 -14.42 8.52
C ARG A 11 16.61 -14.47 7.61
N GLN A 12 16.08 -15.68 7.36
CA GLN A 12 14.86 -15.88 6.56
C GLN A 12 14.88 -15.18 5.19
N GLY A 13 16.08 -15.02 4.59
CA GLY A 13 16.26 -14.29 3.33
C GLY A 13 16.33 -12.77 3.45
N PHE A 14 16.17 -12.21 4.65
CA PHE A 14 16.24 -10.76 4.90
C PHE A 14 17.58 -10.38 5.51
N LYS A 15 18.14 -9.25 5.05
CA LYS A 15 19.43 -8.72 5.49
C LYS A 15 19.26 -7.44 6.30
N THR A 16 20.26 -7.17 7.14
CA THR A 16 20.40 -5.85 7.77
C THR A 16 20.52 -4.75 6.70
N SER A 17 19.94 -3.60 6.95
CA SER A 17 19.84 -2.45 6.04
C SER A 17 18.93 -2.63 4.83
N GLU A 18 18.29 -3.78 4.67
CA GLU A 18 17.32 -4.02 3.60
C GLU A 18 15.99 -3.31 3.88
N PHE A 19 15.41 -2.72 2.84
CA PHE A 19 14.04 -2.24 2.88
C PHE A 19 13.06 -3.38 2.66
N ILE A 20 12.00 -3.38 3.45
CA ILE A 20 10.95 -4.40 3.42
C ILE A 20 9.56 -3.73 3.43
N VAL A 21 8.55 -4.51 3.10
CA VAL A 21 7.16 -4.12 3.28
C VAL A 21 6.54 -4.95 4.40
N TYR A 22 6.09 -4.23 5.43
CA TYR A 22 5.28 -4.79 6.50
C TYR A 22 3.81 -4.46 6.20
N PRO A 23 2.93 -5.43 6.00
CA PRO A 23 1.58 -5.19 5.45
C PRO A 23 0.79 -4.12 6.20
N ALA A 24 0.86 -4.12 7.53
CA ALA A 24 0.12 -3.16 8.36
C ALA A 24 0.73 -1.74 8.38
N HIS A 25 2.02 -1.58 8.04
CA HIS A 25 2.75 -0.31 8.19
C HIS A 25 3.43 0.19 6.91
N GLY A 26 3.49 -0.62 5.87
CA GLY A 26 4.15 -0.27 4.62
C GLY A 26 5.66 -0.45 4.65
N VAL A 27 6.40 0.42 3.95
CA VAL A 27 7.85 0.31 3.80
C VAL A 27 8.58 0.64 5.10
N GLY A 28 9.45 -0.26 5.52
CA GLY A 28 10.38 -0.08 6.64
C GLY A 28 11.76 -0.57 6.26
N GLN A 29 12.73 -0.31 7.13
CA GLN A 29 14.11 -0.77 6.96
C GLN A 29 14.54 -1.62 8.14
N ILE A 30 15.12 -2.78 7.87
CA ILE A 30 15.73 -3.61 8.90
C ILE A 30 17.03 -2.93 9.33
N ILE A 31 17.09 -2.45 10.56
CA ILE A 31 18.28 -1.78 11.09
C ILE A 31 19.20 -2.73 11.85
N ALA A 32 18.66 -3.80 12.41
CA ALA A 32 19.44 -4.80 13.14
C ALA A 32 18.68 -6.13 13.24
N ILE A 33 19.41 -7.18 13.56
CA ILE A 33 18.88 -8.47 14.01
C ILE A 33 19.39 -8.66 15.44
N GLU A 34 18.48 -8.66 16.40
CA GLU A 34 18.81 -8.76 17.84
C GLU A 34 18.39 -10.13 18.39
N GLU A 35 19.18 -10.61 19.35
CA GLU A 35 18.77 -11.75 20.18
C GLU A 35 18.27 -11.23 21.52
N GLN A 36 17.09 -11.68 21.93
CA GLN A 36 16.53 -11.41 23.25
C GLN A 36 16.18 -12.70 23.95
N GLU A 37 16.39 -12.73 25.26
CA GLU A 37 15.95 -13.81 26.10
C GLU A 37 14.60 -13.45 26.73
N VAL A 38 13.56 -14.22 26.38
CA VAL A 38 12.22 -14.06 26.92
C VAL A 38 11.79 -15.37 27.54
N ALA A 39 11.50 -15.36 28.86
CA ALA A 39 11.06 -16.53 29.62
C ALA A 39 11.99 -17.76 29.46
N GLY A 40 13.31 -17.55 29.47
CA GLY A 40 14.32 -18.60 29.34
C GLY A 40 14.56 -19.08 27.90
N ALA A 41 13.84 -18.58 26.92
CA ALA A 41 14.04 -18.88 25.50
C ALA A 41 14.72 -17.72 24.76
N ARG A 42 15.68 -18.05 23.89
CA ARG A 42 16.32 -17.07 23.01
C ARG A 42 15.45 -16.82 21.79
N LEU A 43 15.10 -15.57 21.56
CA LEU A 43 14.39 -15.11 20.37
C LEU A 43 15.29 -14.20 19.54
N GLU A 44 15.38 -14.49 18.25
CA GLU A 44 15.94 -13.56 17.28
C GLU A 44 14.84 -12.64 16.77
N LEU A 45 15.11 -11.34 16.75
CA LEU A 45 14.16 -10.31 16.34
C LEU A 45 14.75 -9.45 15.23
N PHE A 46 13.96 -9.21 14.19
CA PHE A 46 14.22 -8.12 13.27
C PHE A 46 13.82 -6.80 13.93
N VAL A 47 14.73 -5.85 13.96
CA VAL A 47 14.45 -4.48 14.38
C VAL A 47 14.18 -3.66 13.12
N ILE A 48 12.95 -3.23 12.94
CA ILE A 48 12.50 -2.53 11.73
C ILE A 48 12.15 -1.10 12.10
N ASN A 49 12.76 -0.16 11.39
CA ASN A 49 12.48 1.26 11.56
C ASN A 49 11.56 1.76 10.44
N PHE A 50 10.47 2.39 10.84
CA PHE A 50 9.55 3.11 9.96
C PHE A 50 9.75 4.61 10.16
N VAL A 51 10.60 5.20 9.32
CA VAL A 51 11.06 6.59 9.48
C VAL A 51 9.90 7.59 9.54
N LYS A 52 8.91 7.42 8.67
CA LYS A 52 7.78 8.35 8.59
C LYS A 52 6.88 8.29 9.81
N ASP A 53 6.63 7.11 10.33
CA ASP A 53 5.81 6.91 11.52
C ASP A 53 6.61 7.10 12.83
N LYS A 54 7.92 7.33 12.72
CA LYS A 54 8.85 7.43 13.84
C LYS A 54 8.72 6.24 14.80
N MET A 55 8.53 5.07 14.25
CA MET A 55 8.27 3.85 14.97
C MET A 55 9.35 2.82 14.71
N THR A 56 9.70 2.08 15.75
CA THR A 56 10.57 0.92 15.65
C THR A 56 9.78 -0.32 16.08
N LEU A 57 9.73 -1.32 15.21
CA LEU A 57 9.02 -2.56 15.45
C LEU A 57 10.04 -3.70 15.58
N ARG A 58 9.82 -4.57 16.55
CA ARG A 58 10.60 -5.81 16.73
C ARG A 58 9.74 -7.00 16.38
N VAL A 59 10.16 -7.72 15.34
CA VAL A 59 9.41 -8.89 14.82
C VAL A 59 10.26 -10.14 14.98
N PRO A 60 9.76 -11.17 15.67
CA PRO A 60 10.46 -12.46 15.72
C PRO A 60 10.72 -13.00 14.31
N THR A 61 11.94 -13.47 14.06
CA THR A 61 12.30 -14.01 12.74
C THR A 61 11.41 -15.18 12.32
N SER A 62 10.92 -15.96 13.29
CA SER A 62 9.99 -17.08 13.06
C SER A 62 8.60 -16.64 12.59
N LYS A 63 8.20 -15.38 12.83
CA LYS A 63 6.87 -14.86 12.50
C LYS A 63 6.82 -14.07 11.20
N VAL A 64 7.92 -13.91 10.50
CA VAL A 64 8.02 -13.13 9.27
C VAL A 64 7.01 -13.59 8.22
N THR A 65 6.88 -14.89 8.00
CA THR A 65 5.92 -15.46 7.03
C THR A 65 4.48 -15.25 7.48
N SER A 66 4.19 -15.46 8.76
CA SER A 66 2.82 -15.32 9.28
C SER A 66 2.30 -13.89 9.27
N VAL A 67 3.16 -12.90 9.48
CA VAL A 67 2.78 -11.48 9.39
C VAL A 67 2.77 -10.95 7.95
N GLY A 68 3.27 -11.74 6.99
CA GLY A 68 3.29 -11.37 5.57
C GLY A 68 4.35 -10.35 5.19
N MET A 69 5.40 -10.18 6.01
CA MET A 69 6.53 -9.32 5.67
C MET A 69 7.19 -9.81 4.38
N ARG A 70 7.43 -8.92 3.45
CA ARG A 70 8.03 -9.22 2.16
C ARG A 70 9.12 -8.24 1.78
N LYS A 71 9.92 -8.62 0.81
CA LYS A 71 10.85 -7.70 0.14
C LYS A 71 10.09 -6.65 -0.68
N LEU A 72 10.76 -5.56 -1.01
CA LEU A 72 10.22 -4.60 -1.97
C LEU A 72 9.83 -5.30 -3.27
N ALA A 73 8.78 -4.80 -3.91
CA ALA A 73 8.35 -5.30 -5.22
C ALA A 73 9.48 -5.17 -6.24
N GLU A 74 9.58 -6.16 -7.12
CA GLU A 74 10.49 -6.09 -8.25
C GLU A 74 10.00 -5.08 -9.29
N THR A 75 10.91 -4.58 -10.11
CA THR A 75 10.59 -3.58 -11.15
C THR A 75 9.41 -3.96 -12.03
N PRO A 76 9.22 -5.21 -12.49
CA PRO A 76 8.04 -5.59 -13.26
C PRO A 76 6.71 -5.41 -12.49
N MET A 77 6.71 -5.67 -11.19
CA MET A 77 5.52 -5.49 -10.35
C MET A 77 5.20 -4.01 -10.14
N VAL A 78 6.22 -3.16 -9.99
CA VAL A 78 6.04 -1.71 -9.92
C VAL A 78 5.44 -1.19 -11.23
N LYS A 79 5.94 -1.63 -12.36
CA LYS A 79 5.37 -1.29 -13.67
C LYS A 79 3.92 -1.72 -13.80
N ARG A 80 3.58 -2.91 -13.33
CA ARG A 80 2.20 -3.42 -13.32
C ARG A 80 1.29 -2.56 -12.45
N ALA A 81 1.76 -2.14 -11.28
CA ALA A 81 1.02 -1.23 -10.41
C ALA A 81 0.77 0.13 -11.09
N LEU A 82 1.78 0.71 -11.72
CA LEU A 82 1.66 1.97 -12.45
C LEU A 82 0.73 1.85 -13.67
N GLU A 83 0.75 0.73 -14.39
CA GLU A 83 -0.21 0.45 -15.46
C GLU A 83 -1.64 0.30 -14.94
N THR A 84 -1.82 -0.29 -13.77
CA THR A 84 -3.12 -0.38 -13.11
C THR A 84 -3.73 1.00 -12.86
N LEU A 85 -2.90 2.00 -12.51
CA LEU A 85 -3.34 3.39 -12.29
C LEU A 85 -3.92 4.05 -13.55
N LYS A 86 -3.47 3.64 -14.73
CA LYS A 86 -3.96 4.14 -16.02
C LYS A 86 -5.32 3.53 -16.40
N GLY A 87 -5.74 2.51 -15.70
CA GLY A 87 -6.99 1.81 -15.94
C GLY A 87 -8.23 2.58 -15.47
N ARG A 88 -9.38 2.10 -15.89
CA ARG A 88 -10.66 2.64 -15.47
C ARG A 88 -10.96 2.26 -14.02
N ALA A 89 -11.47 3.19 -13.24
CA ALA A 89 -11.94 2.91 -11.88
C ALA A 89 -13.04 1.85 -11.87
N ARG A 90 -12.93 0.92 -10.95
CA ARG A 90 -13.92 -0.14 -10.73
C ARG A 90 -14.60 0.11 -9.39
N ILE A 91 -15.71 0.83 -9.42
CA ILE A 91 -16.47 1.15 -8.22
C ILE A 91 -17.64 0.20 -8.13
N LYS A 92 -17.67 -0.62 -7.08
CA LYS A 92 -18.81 -1.52 -6.81
C LYS A 92 -20.01 -0.73 -6.32
N ARG A 93 -21.22 -1.16 -6.71
CA ARG A 93 -22.49 -0.59 -6.26
C ARG A 93 -22.92 -1.17 -4.89
N THR A 94 -22.04 -1.09 -3.91
CA THR A 94 -22.31 -1.53 -2.54
C THR A 94 -22.29 -0.34 -1.60
N MET A 95 -22.81 -0.53 -0.38
CA MET A 95 -22.77 0.51 0.65
C MET A 95 -21.34 0.96 0.91
N TRP A 96 -21.16 2.24 1.17
CA TRP A 96 -19.84 2.82 1.43
C TRP A 96 -19.08 2.10 2.55
N SER A 97 -19.74 1.78 3.66
CA SER A 97 -19.10 1.07 4.78
C SER A 97 -18.44 -0.25 4.35
N ARG A 98 -19.09 -1.00 3.47
CA ARG A 98 -18.54 -2.25 2.93
C ARG A 98 -17.40 -2.00 1.95
N ARG A 99 -17.54 -1.01 1.10
CA ARG A 99 -16.48 -0.60 0.17
C ARG A 99 -15.25 -0.09 0.94
N ALA A 100 -15.44 0.70 1.98
CA ALA A 100 -14.37 1.18 2.84
C ALA A 100 -13.60 0.03 3.49
N GLN A 101 -14.27 -0.99 3.98
CA GLN A 101 -13.63 -2.19 4.53
C GLN A 101 -12.81 -2.94 3.47
N GLU A 102 -13.31 -3.07 2.25
CA GLU A 102 -12.58 -3.70 1.15
C GLU A 102 -11.33 -2.89 0.78
N TYR A 103 -11.42 -1.56 0.72
CA TYR A 103 -10.28 -0.69 0.45
C TYR A 103 -9.23 -0.78 1.56
N GLU A 104 -9.66 -0.74 2.79
CA GLU A 104 -8.77 -0.89 3.96
C GLU A 104 -8.06 -2.25 3.95
N ALA A 105 -8.78 -3.33 3.64
CA ALA A 105 -8.19 -4.65 3.50
C ALA A 105 -7.13 -4.71 2.39
N LYS A 106 -7.36 -4.06 1.25
CA LYS A 106 -6.38 -3.95 0.16
C LYS A 106 -5.14 -3.15 0.57
N ILE A 107 -5.32 -2.03 1.28
CA ILE A 107 -4.21 -1.22 1.79
C ILE A 107 -3.35 -2.03 2.76
N ASN A 108 -3.96 -2.81 3.63
CA ASN A 108 -3.27 -3.62 4.63
C ASN A 108 -2.84 -5.01 4.13
N SER A 109 -3.14 -5.35 2.89
CA SER A 109 -2.72 -6.63 2.29
C SER A 109 -1.21 -6.72 2.01
N GLY A 110 -0.56 -5.57 1.87
CA GLY A 110 0.85 -5.49 1.47
C GLY A 110 1.09 -5.74 -0.02
N ASP A 111 0.06 -5.95 -0.83
CA ASP A 111 0.18 -6.13 -2.28
C ASP A 111 0.18 -4.76 -2.99
N ILE A 112 1.28 -4.45 -3.68
CA ILE A 112 1.45 -3.18 -4.39
C ILE A 112 0.38 -2.95 -5.46
N VAL A 113 -0.04 -3.99 -6.16
CA VAL A 113 -1.09 -3.90 -7.20
C VAL A 113 -2.46 -3.62 -6.57
N ALA A 114 -2.78 -4.29 -5.46
CA ALA A 114 -4.03 -4.05 -4.73
C ALA A 114 -4.09 -2.61 -4.18
N ILE A 115 -2.99 -2.09 -3.68
CA ILE A 115 -2.88 -0.70 -3.23
C ILE A 115 -3.06 0.27 -4.40
N ALA A 116 -2.44 -0.01 -5.55
CA ALA A 116 -2.63 0.78 -6.77
C ALA A 116 -4.10 0.79 -7.24
N GLU A 117 -4.82 -0.30 -7.11
CA GLU A 117 -6.25 -0.36 -7.41
C GLU A 117 -7.07 0.59 -6.53
N VAL A 118 -6.75 0.69 -5.24
CA VAL A 118 -7.41 1.63 -4.33
C VAL A 118 -7.13 3.07 -4.74
N VAL A 119 -5.88 3.41 -5.05
CA VAL A 119 -5.50 4.74 -5.53
C VAL A 119 -6.26 5.09 -6.80
N ARG A 120 -6.31 4.17 -7.77
CA ARG A 120 -7.05 4.35 -9.02
C ARG A 120 -8.54 4.60 -8.79
N ASP A 121 -9.16 3.80 -7.93
CA ASP A 121 -10.59 3.81 -7.72
C ASP A 121 -11.07 5.04 -6.93
N LEU A 122 -10.23 5.55 -6.03
CA LEU A 122 -10.56 6.72 -5.21
C LEU A 122 -10.03 8.05 -5.76
N TYR A 123 -9.18 8.02 -6.78
CA TYR A 123 -8.66 9.23 -7.40
C TYR A 123 -9.79 10.10 -7.98
N ARG A 124 -9.68 11.40 -7.76
CA ARG A 124 -10.56 12.42 -8.35
C ARG A 124 -9.74 13.41 -9.14
N SER A 125 -10.15 13.68 -10.39
CA SER A 125 -9.61 14.77 -11.19
C SER A 125 -10.23 16.10 -10.78
N GLU A 126 -9.66 17.23 -11.21
CA GLU A 126 -10.18 18.57 -10.91
C GLU A 126 -11.62 18.78 -11.42
N SER A 127 -12.02 18.06 -12.46
CA SER A 127 -13.37 18.13 -13.04
C SER A 127 -14.41 17.31 -12.29
N GLN A 128 -14.02 16.56 -11.29
CA GLN A 128 -14.91 15.67 -10.53
C GLN A 128 -15.24 16.26 -9.16
N PRO A 129 -16.39 15.91 -8.57
CA PRO A 129 -16.70 16.27 -7.19
C PRO A 129 -15.59 15.85 -6.23
N GLU A 130 -15.34 16.65 -5.21
CA GLU A 130 -14.38 16.32 -4.17
C GLU A 130 -14.74 15.02 -3.46
N GLN A 131 -13.71 14.32 -3.00
CA GLN A 131 -13.86 13.15 -2.15
C GLN A 131 -14.53 13.52 -0.84
N SER A 132 -15.34 12.60 -0.28
CA SER A 132 -15.76 12.70 1.11
C SER A 132 -14.54 12.59 2.04
N TYR A 133 -14.70 12.99 3.29
CA TYR A 133 -13.61 12.88 4.27
C TYR A 133 -13.06 11.45 4.38
N SER A 134 -13.95 10.46 4.48
CA SER A 134 -13.56 9.04 4.57
C SER A 134 -12.84 8.54 3.31
N GLU A 135 -13.30 8.93 2.12
CA GLU A 135 -12.64 8.60 0.86
C GLU A 135 -11.25 9.20 0.79
N ARG A 136 -11.11 10.46 1.20
CA ARG A 136 -9.81 11.15 1.23
C ARG A 136 -8.83 10.47 2.16
N GLN A 137 -9.25 10.06 3.34
CA GLN A 137 -8.40 9.35 4.30
C GLN A 137 -7.87 8.03 3.72
N LEU A 138 -8.71 7.25 3.08
CA LEU A 138 -8.30 6.00 2.43
C LEU A 138 -7.41 6.25 1.22
N TYR A 139 -7.72 7.24 0.41
CA TYR A 139 -6.90 7.62 -0.74
C TYR A 139 -5.50 8.05 -0.32
N GLU A 140 -5.38 8.92 0.66
CA GLU A 140 -4.09 9.40 1.16
C GLU A 140 -3.28 8.26 1.79
N ALA A 141 -3.91 7.37 2.53
CA ALA A 141 -3.23 6.20 3.10
C ALA A 141 -2.70 5.26 2.00
N ALA A 142 -3.49 4.99 0.96
CA ALA A 142 -3.08 4.15 -0.16
C ALA A 142 -1.97 4.81 -0.98
N LEU A 143 -2.10 6.11 -1.28
CA LEU A 143 -1.10 6.89 -2.00
C LEU A 143 0.23 6.92 -1.26
N ASP A 144 0.19 7.12 0.05
CA ASP A 144 1.37 7.12 0.90
C ASP A 144 2.13 5.78 0.84
N ARG A 145 1.41 4.67 0.97
CA ARG A 145 1.99 3.32 0.86
C ARG A 145 2.59 3.04 -0.51
N LEU A 146 1.85 3.38 -1.56
CA LEU A 146 2.29 3.18 -2.93
C LEU A 146 3.50 4.03 -3.27
N SER A 147 3.48 5.32 -2.94
CA SER A 147 4.57 6.25 -3.24
C SER A 147 5.87 5.89 -2.54
N ARG A 148 5.81 5.44 -1.30
CA ARG A 148 7.00 5.02 -0.56
C ARG A 148 7.65 3.79 -1.18
N GLU A 149 6.86 2.80 -1.59
CA GLU A 149 7.41 1.60 -2.22
C GLU A 149 7.98 1.90 -3.59
N VAL A 150 7.27 2.67 -4.42
CA VAL A 150 7.78 3.11 -5.73
C VAL A 150 9.07 3.90 -5.56
N ALA A 151 9.13 4.83 -4.62
CA ALA A 151 10.33 5.60 -4.32
C ALA A 151 11.50 4.70 -3.92
N ALA A 152 11.27 3.74 -3.04
CA ALA A 152 12.30 2.81 -2.58
C ALA A 152 12.83 1.90 -3.70
N VAL A 153 11.95 1.39 -4.57
CA VAL A 153 12.32 0.51 -5.69
C VAL A 153 13.07 1.28 -6.79
N GLN A 154 12.57 2.45 -7.15
CA GLN A 154 13.14 3.26 -8.25
C GLN A 154 14.24 4.23 -7.79
N ARG A 155 14.53 4.27 -6.50
CA ARG A 155 15.48 5.21 -5.89
C ARG A 155 15.15 6.67 -6.19
N LEU A 156 13.88 6.99 -6.04
CA LEU A 156 13.35 8.34 -6.15
C LEU A 156 13.06 8.93 -4.77
N THR A 157 12.87 10.23 -4.71
CA THR A 157 12.25 10.86 -3.55
C THR A 157 10.75 10.53 -3.53
N GLU A 158 10.12 10.64 -2.37
CA GLU A 158 8.68 10.43 -2.23
C GLU A 158 7.88 11.40 -3.11
N THR A 159 8.31 12.65 -3.20
CA THR A 159 7.69 13.67 -4.06
C THR A 159 7.77 13.30 -5.54
N GLU A 160 8.89 12.81 -6.01
CA GLU A 160 9.07 12.35 -7.39
C GLU A 160 8.19 11.12 -7.68
N ALA A 161 8.10 10.19 -6.74
CA ALA A 161 7.21 9.03 -6.86
C ALA A 161 5.74 9.42 -6.94
N ILE A 162 5.30 10.38 -6.12
CA ILE A 162 3.93 10.93 -6.18
C ILE A 162 3.65 11.54 -7.54
N LYS A 163 4.56 12.33 -8.09
CA LYS A 163 4.42 12.92 -9.43
C LYS A 163 4.28 11.85 -10.52
N GLU A 164 5.06 10.77 -10.44
CA GLU A 164 4.96 9.65 -11.37
C GLU A 164 3.60 8.95 -11.28
N ILE A 165 3.10 8.74 -10.06
CA ILE A 165 1.78 8.17 -9.80
C ILE A 165 0.67 9.07 -10.35
N GLU A 166 0.73 10.35 -10.08
CA GLU A 166 -0.25 11.34 -10.58
C GLU A 166 -0.22 11.43 -12.11
N ALA A 167 0.95 11.39 -12.72
CA ALA A 167 1.09 11.35 -14.18
C ALA A 167 0.46 10.08 -14.78
N ALA A 168 0.59 8.93 -14.11
CA ALA A 168 -0.06 7.70 -14.53
C ALA A 168 -1.60 7.79 -14.40
N LEU A 169 -2.09 8.35 -13.31
CA LEU A 169 -3.52 8.57 -13.09
C LEU A 169 -4.13 9.51 -14.14
N ALA A 170 -3.40 10.57 -14.51
CA ALA A 170 -3.83 11.53 -15.52
C ALA A 170 -3.94 10.91 -16.92
N LYS A 171 -3.20 9.86 -17.21
CA LYS A 171 -3.29 9.10 -18.47
C LYS A 171 -4.49 8.16 -18.54
N GLY A 172 -5.16 7.95 -17.42
CA GLY A 172 -6.37 7.13 -17.38
C GLY A 172 -7.55 7.79 -18.09
N PRO A 173 -8.64 7.05 -18.32
CA PRO A 173 -9.85 7.62 -18.90
C PRO A 173 -10.31 8.82 -18.06
N HIS A 174 -10.58 9.95 -18.71
CA HIS A 174 -11.13 11.11 -18.02
C HIS A 174 -12.43 10.71 -17.32
N ARG A 175 -12.42 10.83 -16.00
CA ARG A 175 -13.60 10.64 -15.19
C ARG A 175 -14.38 11.95 -15.24
N GLY A 176 -15.14 12.12 -16.33
CA GLY A 176 -16.12 13.19 -16.39
C GLY A 176 -17.15 13.08 -15.26
N PRO A 177 -17.95 14.12 -14.99
CA PRO A 177 -19.08 13.98 -14.10
C PRO A 177 -19.87 12.76 -14.54
N LYS A 178 -20.27 11.95 -13.55
CA LYS A 178 -21.18 10.80 -13.79
C LYS A 178 -22.36 11.35 -14.58
N PRO A 179 -22.70 10.80 -15.77
CA PRO A 179 -23.94 11.17 -16.39
C PRO A 179 -25.03 10.96 -15.33
N GLU A 180 -25.78 12.01 -15.06
CA GLU A 180 -26.98 11.89 -14.23
C GLU A 180 -27.74 10.70 -14.79
N ALA A 181 -28.02 9.72 -13.96
CA ALA A 181 -28.86 8.63 -14.36
C ALA A 181 -30.18 9.27 -14.73
N ASP A 182 -30.59 9.18 -15.99
CA ASP A 182 -31.91 9.56 -16.43
C ASP A 182 -32.90 8.82 -15.51
N GLU A 183 -33.40 9.56 -14.53
CA GLU A 183 -34.61 9.23 -13.80
C GLU A 183 -35.80 9.52 -14.71
N ASP A 184 -35.94 8.80 -15.80
CA ASP A 184 -37.15 8.81 -16.58
C ASP A 184 -37.26 7.51 -17.40
N THR A 185 -37.74 6.50 -16.74
CA THR A 185 -38.68 5.52 -17.31
C THR A 185 -39.41 4.84 -16.18
N VAL A 186 -40.28 5.58 -15.56
CA VAL A 186 -41.47 4.96 -14.99
C VAL A 186 -42.36 4.63 -16.19
N VAL A 187 -42.27 3.41 -16.65
CA VAL A 187 -43.28 2.84 -17.52
C VAL A 187 -44.44 2.52 -16.59
N GLU A 188 -45.44 3.39 -16.53
CA GLU A 188 -46.76 3.05 -16.09
C GLU A 188 -47.33 2.02 -17.10
N GLU A 189 -47.27 0.76 -16.73
CA GLU A 189 -48.06 -0.26 -17.39
C GLU A 189 -49.47 -0.20 -16.76
N GLU A 190 -50.30 0.61 -17.40
CA GLU A 190 -51.72 0.60 -17.13
C GLU A 190 -52.27 -0.79 -17.52
N ALA A 191 -52.72 -1.53 -16.49
CA ALA A 191 -53.50 -2.74 -16.69
C ALA A 191 -54.89 -2.35 -17.15
N ALA A 192 -55.26 -2.77 -18.36
CA ALA A 192 -56.61 -2.86 -18.80
C ALA A 192 -57.22 -4.19 -18.31
#